data_033d9b6985a60e7c59b735100aafc5ce
#
_entry.id   033d9b6985a60e7c59b735100aafc5ce
#
_cell.length_a   1.000
_cell.length_b   1.000
_cell.length_c   1.000
_cell.angle_alpha   90.00
_cell.angle_beta   90.00
_cell.angle_gamma   90.00
#
_symmetry.space_group_name_H-M   'P 1'
#
loop_
_entity.id
_entity.type
_entity.pdbx_description
1 polymer ?
#
loop_
_entity_poly.entity_id
_entity_poly.type
_entity_poly.pdbx_seq_one_letter_code
_entity_poly.pdbx_strand_id
1 'polypeptide(L)'
;MFRLFDAEDENKFTWESIGDVIDGRKNLGEGMPVYVYRLFQFTIKDELVKRFGKEVVIDIFRNAGELAGREFANHLLNLELPFNEFIAHLQGVLEESKIGILRIEKFDIDTGEAVLTVGEDLDCSGLPITGETVCNYDEGFLAGILKVYTKKEYVVTEVDC
;
A
#
# COMPACT_ATOMS: atom_id res chain seq x y z
N MET A 1 21.35 16.16 -33.57
CA MET A 1 21.43 16.76 -32.22
C MET A 1 20.41 16.05 -31.37
N PHE A 2 20.80 14.92 -30.73
CA PHE A 2 19.91 14.19 -29.84
C PHE A 2 19.88 14.96 -28.51
N ARG A 3 18.71 15.47 -28.13
CA ARG A 3 18.47 15.88 -26.74
C ARG A 3 18.42 14.58 -25.93
N LEU A 4 19.38 14.39 -25.05
CA LEU A 4 19.23 13.57 -23.88
C LEU A 4 18.12 14.23 -23.05
N PHE A 5 16.93 13.67 -23.10
CA PHE A 5 15.89 14.00 -22.16
C PHE A 5 16.39 13.53 -20.80
N ASP A 6 16.38 14.41 -19.83
CA ASP A 6 16.59 14.03 -18.44
C ASP A 6 15.51 13.00 -18.08
N ALA A 7 15.93 11.75 -17.95
CA ALA A 7 15.03 10.59 -17.72
C ALA A 7 14.44 10.57 -16.30
N GLU A 8 14.64 11.65 -15.53
CA GLU A 8 14.19 11.72 -14.14
C GLU A 8 12.75 12.22 -13.95
N ASP A 9 12.06 12.72 -14.99
CA ASP A 9 10.75 13.36 -14.82
C ASP A 9 9.59 12.77 -15.65
N GLU A 10 9.84 11.87 -16.60
CA GLU A 10 8.79 11.49 -17.56
C GLU A 10 7.86 10.35 -17.13
N ASN A 11 8.10 9.64 -16.02
CA ASN A 11 7.27 8.51 -15.58
C ASN A 11 7.02 8.48 -14.07
N LYS A 12 6.87 9.63 -13.44
CA LYS A 12 6.55 9.68 -12.02
C LYS A 12 5.06 9.46 -11.81
N PHE A 13 4.68 8.39 -11.10
CA PHE A 13 3.30 8.18 -10.69
C PHE A 13 2.83 9.33 -9.79
N THR A 14 1.63 9.85 -10.06
CA THR A 14 0.91 10.79 -9.20
C THR A 14 -0.53 10.33 -9.07
N TRP A 15 -1.27 10.90 -8.12
CA TRP A 15 -2.68 10.58 -7.91
C TRP A 15 -3.52 10.77 -9.19
N GLU A 16 -3.22 11.79 -9.99
CA GLU A 16 -3.89 12.07 -11.25
C GLU A 16 -3.73 10.94 -12.28
N SER A 17 -2.69 10.10 -12.12
CA SER A 17 -2.47 8.92 -12.99
C SER A 17 -3.58 7.87 -12.84
N ILE A 18 -4.34 7.89 -11.74
CA ILE A 18 -5.51 7.02 -11.52
C ILE A 18 -6.66 7.41 -12.45
N GLY A 19 -6.75 8.68 -12.83
CA GLY A 19 -7.81 9.21 -13.68
C GLY A 19 -9.16 9.35 -12.99
N ASP A 20 -10.17 9.77 -13.73
CA ASP A 20 -11.55 9.86 -13.24
C ASP A 20 -12.29 8.53 -13.43
N VAL A 21 -12.25 7.71 -12.39
CA VAL A 21 -12.88 6.39 -12.40
C VAL A 21 -14.41 6.51 -12.42
N ILE A 22 -14.98 7.51 -11.75
CA ILE A 22 -16.42 7.71 -11.65
C ILE A 22 -17.01 8.01 -13.04
N ASP A 23 -16.44 8.99 -13.73
CA ASP A 23 -16.89 9.36 -15.06
C ASP A 23 -16.53 8.32 -16.14
N GLY A 24 -15.37 7.66 -15.98
CA GLY A 24 -14.91 6.63 -16.91
C GLY A 24 -15.69 5.31 -16.81
N ARG A 25 -16.29 5.00 -15.66
CA ARG A 25 -16.97 3.72 -15.38
C ARG A 25 -18.43 3.89 -14.94
N LYS A 26 -19.17 4.75 -15.58
CA LYS A 26 -20.56 5.11 -15.22
C LYS A 26 -21.53 3.93 -15.02
N ASN A 27 -21.30 2.82 -15.72
CA ASN A 27 -22.20 1.67 -15.67
C ASN A 27 -21.71 0.55 -14.74
N LEU A 28 -20.40 0.47 -14.48
CA LEU A 28 -19.81 -0.60 -13.67
C LEU A 28 -19.39 -0.13 -12.26
N GLY A 29 -19.25 1.18 -12.09
CA GLY A 29 -18.81 1.78 -10.83
C GLY A 29 -17.33 1.52 -10.51
N GLU A 30 -16.94 1.86 -9.31
CA GLU A 30 -15.55 1.81 -8.86
C GLU A 30 -15.12 0.41 -8.39
N GLY A 31 -16.07 -0.38 -7.89
CA GLY A 31 -15.77 -1.67 -7.30
C GLY A 31 -15.40 -2.75 -8.32
N MET A 32 -14.56 -3.68 -7.90
CA MET A 32 -14.26 -4.90 -8.65
C MET A 32 -14.09 -6.09 -7.69
N PRO A 33 -14.30 -7.33 -8.16
CA PRO A 33 -14.03 -8.52 -7.35
C PRO A 33 -12.54 -8.65 -7.00
N VAL A 34 -12.23 -9.03 -5.77
CA VAL A 34 -10.85 -9.16 -5.25
C VAL A 34 -9.95 -10.03 -6.14
N TYR A 35 -10.50 -11.12 -6.73
CA TYR A 35 -9.68 -11.99 -7.59
C TYR A 35 -9.11 -11.26 -8.83
N VAL A 36 -9.76 -10.21 -9.32
CA VAL A 36 -9.25 -9.43 -10.48
C VAL A 36 -7.98 -8.68 -10.07
N TYR A 37 -8.00 -8.05 -8.89
CA TYR A 37 -6.84 -7.41 -8.32
C TYR A 37 -5.69 -8.41 -8.08
N ARG A 38 -5.98 -9.55 -7.45
CA ARG A 38 -4.98 -10.58 -7.16
C ARG A 38 -4.40 -11.23 -8.42
N LEU A 39 -5.21 -11.46 -9.45
CA LEU A 39 -4.70 -11.92 -10.74
C LEU A 39 -3.64 -10.96 -11.29
N PHE A 40 -3.93 -9.66 -11.29
CA PHE A 40 -2.99 -8.64 -11.76
C PHE A 40 -1.73 -8.62 -10.89
N GLN A 41 -1.87 -8.52 -9.57
CA GLN A 41 -0.76 -8.43 -8.63
C GLN A 41 0.15 -9.66 -8.71
N PHE A 42 -0.42 -10.86 -8.60
CA PHE A 42 0.39 -12.09 -8.54
C PHE A 42 1.02 -12.47 -9.88
N THR A 43 0.35 -12.23 -11.00
CA THR A 43 0.96 -12.49 -12.31
C THR A 43 2.11 -11.55 -12.61
N ILE A 44 2.00 -10.27 -12.24
CA ILE A 44 3.12 -9.32 -12.36
C ILE A 44 4.26 -9.70 -11.41
N LYS A 45 3.96 -10.03 -10.14
CA LYS A 45 4.97 -10.47 -9.17
C LYS A 45 5.74 -11.67 -9.68
N ASP A 46 5.06 -12.70 -10.21
CA ASP A 46 5.67 -13.90 -10.77
C ASP A 46 6.61 -13.58 -11.95
N GLU A 47 6.17 -12.74 -12.90
CA GLU A 47 7.01 -12.33 -14.04
C GLU A 47 8.23 -11.50 -13.62
N LEU A 48 8.08 -10.65 -12.64
CA LEU A 48 9.20 -9.87 -12.11
C LEU A 48 10.20 -10.78 -11.38
N VAL A 49 9.73 -11.75 -10.58
CA VAL A 49 10.61 -12.70 -9.89
C VAL A 49 11.41 -13.54 -10.88
N LYS A 50 10.80 -14.00 -11.97
CA LYS A 50 11.51 -14.74 -13.04
C LYS A 50 12.62 -13.92 -13.68
N ARG A 51 12.45 -12.60 -13.82
CA ARG A 51 13.39 -11.71 -14.49
C ARG A 51 14.48 -11.17 -13.58
N PHE A 52 14.15 -10.83 -12.35
CA PHE A 52 14.99 -10.05 -11.47
C PHE A 52 15.35 -10.76 -10.16
N GLY A 53 14.70 -11.88 -9.85
CA GLY A 53 14.88 -12.60 -8.59
C GLY A 53 13.98 -12.06 -7.46
N LYS A 54 13.76 -12.91 -6.45
CA LYS A 54 12.78 -12.67 -5.37
C LYS A 54 13.13 -11.44 -4.54
N GLU A 55 14.39 -11.26 -4.14
CA GLU A 55 14.79 -10.15 -3.27
C GLU A 55 14.58 -8.78 -3.92
N VAL A 56 14.95 -8.65 -5.20
CA VAL A 56 14.73 -7.40 -5.95
C VAL A 56 13.24 -7.08 -6.06
N VAL A 57 12.41 -8.10 -6.24
CA VAL A 57 10.96 -7.92 -6.36
C VAL A 57 10.32 -7.54 -5.03
N ILE A 58 10.81 -8.08 -3.91
CA ILE A 58 10.40 -7.64 -2.57
C ILE A 58 10.65 -6.13 -2.41
N ASP A 59 11.83 -5.66 -2.76
CA ASP A 59 12.17 -4.22 -2.67
C ASP A 59 11.31 -3.37 -3.62
N ILE A 60 11.04 -3.86 -4.84
CA ILE A 60 10.14 -3.18 -5.78
C ILE A 60 8.74 -3.02 -5.17
N PHE A 61 8.20 -4.10 -4.59
CA PHE A 61 6.86 -4.06 -3.99
C PHE A 61 6.80 -3.16 -2.76
N ARG A 62 7.81 -3.18 -1.88
CA ARG A 62 7.90 -2.26 -0.74
C ARG A 62 7.97 -0.80 -1.19
N ASN A 63 8.82 -0.48 -2.15
CA ASN A 63 8.95 0.88 -2.67
C ASN A 63 7.68 1.35 -3.38
N ALA A 64 7.03 0.49 -4.15
CA ALA A 64 5.74 0.79 -4.78
C ALA A 64 4.65 1.00 -3.73
N GLY A 65 4.61 0.16 -2.70
CA GLY A 65 3.71 0.31 -1.55
C GLY A 65 3.94 1.63 -0.81
N GLU A 66 5.20 2.00 -0.54
CA GLU A 66 5.51 3.27 0.12
C GLU A 66 5.02 4.48 -0.69
N LEU A 67 5.23 4.45 -2.01
CA LEU A 67 4.72 5.49 -2.89
C LEU A 67 3.18 5.55 -2.84
N ALA A 68 2.52 4.42 -2.96
CA ALA A 68 1.05 4.34 -2.88
C ALA A 68 0.53 4.81 -1.52
N GLY A 69 1.15 4.40 -0.41
CA GLY A 69 0.77 4.82 0.93
C GLY A 69 0.90 6.33 1.15
N ARG A 70 1.94 6.95 0.59
CA ARG A 70 2.10 8.41 0.62
C ARG A 70 1.02 9.12 -0.17
N GLU A 71 0.73 8.67 -1.38
CA GLU A 71 -0.33 9.24 -2.22
C GLU A 71 -1.71 9.06 -1.56
N PHE A 72 -1.99 7.86 -1.05
CA PHE A 72 -3.20 7.55 -0.31
C PHE A 72 -3.38 8.49 0.91
N ALA A 73 -2.34 8.66 1.72
CA ALA A 73 -2.40 9.53 2.89
C ALA A 73 -2.65 10.99 2.51
N ASN A 74 -1.97 11.50 1.49
CA ASN A 74 -2.12 12.89 1.06
C ASN A 74 -3.49 13.21 0.47
N HIS A 75 -4.18 12.24 -0.13
CA HIS A 75 -5.44 12.49 -0.86
C HIS A 75 -6.68 12.01 -0.12
N LEU A 76 -6.57 10.99 0.73
CA LEU A 76 -7.71 10.37 1.38
C LEU A 76 -7.75 10.54 2.90
N LEU A 77 -6.64 10.90 3.53
CA LEU A 77 -6.57 11.00 4.99
C LEU A 77 -6.52 12.44 5.48
N ASN A 78 -7.17 12.71 6.62
CA ASN A 78 -7.04 13.97 7.30
C ASN A 78 -5.80 13.94 8.22
N LEU A 79 -4.73 14.56 7.75
CA LEU A 79 -3.41 14.57 8.41
C LEU A 79 -3.31 15.54 9.58
N GLU A 80 -4.33 16.40 9.80
CA GLU A 80 -4.36 17.39 10.89
C GLU A 80 -4.95 16.81 12.18
N LEU A 81 -5.51 15.57 12.12
CA LEU A 81 -6.11 14.94 13.30
C LEU A 81 -5.06 14.57 14.34
N PRO A 82 -5.39 14.67 15.65
CA PRO A 82 -4.58 14.06 16.70
C PRO A 82 -4.40 12.55 16.48
N PHE A 83 -3.33 11.96 16.99
CA PHE A 83 -2.93 10.59 16.70
C PHE A 83 -4.06 9.55 16.83
N ASN A 84 -4.78 9.54 17.95
CA ASN A 84 -5.86 8.54 18.15
C ASN A 84 -7.02 8.73 17.17
N GLU A 85 -7.35 9.98 16.83
CA GLU A 85 -8.40 10.30 15.86
C GLU A 85 -7.91 9.98 14.44
N PHE A 86 -6.64 10.23 14.14
CA PHE A 86 -6.02 9.84 12.86
C PHE A 86 -6.06 8.33 12.67
N ILE A 87 -5.73 7.55 13.69
CA ILE A 87 -5.79 6.08 13.60
C ILE A 87 -7.22 5.60 13.36
N ALA A 88 -8.19 6.13 14.09
CA ALA A 88 -9.60 5.77 13.88
C ALA A 88 -10.08 6.15 12.46
N HIS A 89 -9.65 7.30 11.95
CA HIS A 89 -9.94 7.74 10.60
C HIS A 89 -9.28 6.82 9.57
N LEU A 90 -8.00 6.48 9.74
CA LEU A 90 -7.27 5.53 8.87
C LEU A 90 -7.98 4.18 8.83
N GLN A 91 -8.36 3.62 9.98
CA GLN A 91 -9.10 2.36 10.06
C GLN A 91 -10.39 2.42 9.24
N GLY A 92 -11.18 3.48 9.39
CA GLY A 92 -12.42 3.67 8.64
C GLY A 92 -12.20 3.74 7.13
N VAL A 93 -11.20 4.51 6.68
CA VAL A 93 -10.90 4.68 5.24
C VAL A 93 -10.39 3.37 4.62
N LEU A 94 -9.57 2.60 5.34
CA LEU A 94 -9.09 1.29 4.85
C LEU A 94 -10.25 0.29 4.70
N GLU A 95 -11.17 0.26 5.67
CA GLU A 95 -12.34 -0.61 5.63
C GLU A 95 -13.32 -0.20 4.51
N GLU A 96 -13.62 1.08 4.37
CA GLU A 96 -14.47 1.62 3.29
C GLU A 96 -13.87 1.33 1.92
N SER A 97 -12.56 1.45 1.78
CA SER A 97 -11.80 1.15 0.56
C SER A 97 -11.66 -0.37 0.29
N LYS A 98 -12.14 -1.24 1.20
CA LYS A 98 -12.03 -2.70 1.11
C LYS A 98 -10.59 -3.21 1.05
N ILE A 99 -9.66 -2.49 1.68
CA ILE A 99 -8.25 -2.87 1.76
C ILE A 99 -8.06 -3.87 2.91
N GLY A 100 -8.64 -3.59 4.09
CA GLY A 100 -8.56 -4.49 5.23
C GLY A 100 -9.03 -3.83 6.52
N ILE A 101 -9.10 -4.63 7.59
CA ILE A 101 -9.52 -4.21 8.92
C ILE A 101 -8.26 -4.06 9.79
N LEU A 102 -7.74 -2.83 9.84
CA LEU A 102 -6.55 -2.50 10.63
C LEU A 102 -6.87 -2.47 12.13
N ARG A 103 -6.01 -3.09 12.94
CA ARG A 103 -6.03 -3.00 14.41
C ARG A 103 -4.66 -2.67 14.94
N ILE A 104 -4.60 -1.87 16.00
CA ILE A 104 -3.37 -1.64 16.77
C ILE A 104 -3.41 -2.57 17.96
N GLU A 105 -2.54 -3.56 17.99
CA GLU A 105 -2.40 -4.50 19.10
C GLU A 105 -1.51 -3.94 20.20
N LYS A 106 -0.46 -3.21 19.80
CA LYS A 106 0.47 -2.56 20.71
C LYS A 106 1.03 -1.30 20.07
N PHE A 107 1.18 -0.27 20.85
CA PHE A 107 1.87 0.97 20.47
C PHE A 107 2.69 1.48 21.64
N ASP A 108 3.97 1.72 21.40
CA ASP A 108 4.89 2.33 22.35
C ASP A 108 5.26 3.73 21.83
N ILE A 109 4.78 4.77 22.53
CA ILE A 109 4.95 6.16 22.11
C ILE A 109 6.40 6.64 22.26
N ASP A 110 7.15 6.03 23.19
CA ASP A 110 8.51 6.47 23.51
C ASP A 110 9.50 5.91 22.47
N THR A 111 9.33 4.66 22.06
CA THR A 111 10.18 4.02 21.04
C THR A 111 9.65 4.22 19.62
N GLY A 112 8.35 4.48 19.46
CA GLY A 112 7.67 4.52 18.16
C GLY A 112 7.44 3.12 17.57
N GLU A 113 7.58 2.06 18.38
CA GLU A 113 7.29 0.70 17.97
C GLU A 113 5.80 0.40 18.05
N ALA A 114 5.28 -0.29 17.04
CA ALA A 114 3.89 -0.74 17.00
C ALA A 114 3.79 -2.17 16.51
N VAL A 115 2.77 -2.89 17.01
CA VAL A 115 2.30 -4.15 16.46
C VAL A 115 0.91 -3.91 15.91
N LEU A 116 0.74 -4.19 14.64
CA LEU A 116 -0.50 -3.99 13.90
C LEU A 116 -0.97 -5.34 13.37
N THR A 117 -2.28 -5.51 13.25
CA THR A 117 -2.88 -6.62 12.49
C THR A 117 -3.81 -6.04 11.43
N VAL A 118 -3.87 -6.70 10.26
CA VAL A 118 -4.80 -6.38 9.20
C VAL A 118 -5.63 -7.62 8.92
N GLY A 119 -6.88 -7.59 9.37
CA GLY A 119 -7.84 -8.65 9.10
C GLY A 119 -8.52 -8.45 7.74
N GLU A 120 -8.96 -9.53 7.12
CA GLU A 120 -9.61 -9.51 5.79
C GLU A 120 -8.81 -8.76 4.72
N ASP A 121 -7.48 -8.86 4.84
CA ASP A 121 -6.52 -8.16 3.99
C ASP A 121 -6.73 -8.48 2.50
N LEU A 122 -6.69 -7.44 1.67
CA LEU A 122 -6.90 -7.53 0.23
C LEU A 122 -5.86 -8.42 -0.46
N ASP A 123 -4.62 -8.31 -0.01
CA ASP A 123 -3.47 -8.99 -0.63
C ASP A 123 -3.43 -10.48 -0.29
N CYS A 124 -3.69 -10.84 0.97
CA CYS A 124 -3.35 -12.17 1.45
C CYS A 124 -4.48 -12.99 2.10
N SER A 125 -5.58 -12.38 2.57
CA SER A 125 -6.60 -13.15 3.30
C SER A 125 -7.17 -14.31 2.48
N GLY A 126 -7.08 -15.52 3.04
CA GLY A 126 -7.54 -16.76 2.41
C GLY A 126 -6.56 -17.35 1.38
N LEU A 127 -5.34 -16.87 1.29
CA LEU A 127 -4.29 -17.54 0.53
C LEU A 127 -3.88 -18.86 1.19
N PRO A 128 -3.36 -19.82 0.41
CA PRO A 128 -2.75 -21.02 0.99
C PRO A 128 -1.59 -20.66 1.91
N ILE A 129 -1.53 -21.28 3.09
CA ILE A 129 -0.43 -21.10 4.05
C ILE A 129 0.83 -21.74 3.46
N THR A 130 1.79 -20.92 3.09
CA THR A 130 3.08 -21.36 2.51
C THR A 130 4.24 -21.23 3.47
N GLY A 131 4.05 -20.54 4.60
CA GLY A 131 5.12 -20.18 5.54
C GLY A 131 6.04 -19.06 5.02
N GLU A 132 5.65 -18.38 3.97
CA GLU A 132 6.36 -17.22 3.42
C GLU A 132 5.57 -15.93 3.68
N THR A 133 6.28 -14.84 3.96
CA THR A 133 5.68 -13.50 3.99
C THR A 133 5.32 -13.05 2.58
N VAL A 134 4.12 -12.50 2.39
CA VAL A 134 3.59 -12.17 1.06
C VAL A 134 3.16 -10.70 0.92
N CYS A 135 2.92 -10.02 2.05
CA CYS A 135 2.37 -8.65 2.11
C CYS A 135 3.44 -7.55 1.96
N ASN A 136 4.44 -7.77 1.10
CA ASN A 136 5.54 -6.80 0.95
C ASN A 136 5.06 -5.42 0.47
N TYR A 137 3.96 -5.37 -0.28
CA TYR A 137 3.36 -4.11 -0.70
C TYR A 137 2.74 -3.38 0.49
N ASP A 138 2.04 -4.09 1.38
CA ASP A 138 1.41 -3.52 2.57
C ASP A 138 2.43 -3.02 3.60
N GLU A 139 3.59 -3.70 3.71
CA GLU A 139 4.72 -3.20 4.49
C GLU A 139 5.10 -1.78 4.05
N GLY A 140 5.28 -1.59 2.75
CA GLY A 140 5.55 -0.27 2.16
C GLY A 140 4.40 0.70 2.34
N PHE A 141 3.18 0.25 2.07
CA PHE A 141 1.98 1.08 2.13
C PHE A 141 1.76 1.70 3.52
N LEU A 142 1.84 0.90 4.57
CA LEU A 142 1.75 1.38 5.95
C LEU A 142 2.92 2.30 6.30
N ALA A 143 4.14 1.95 5.88
CA ALA A 143 5.30 2.82 6.09
C ALA A 143 5.11 4.19 5.43
N GLY A 144 4.61 4.23 4.20
CA GLY A 144 4.30 5.46 3.47
C GLY A 144 3.26 6.34 4.15
N ILE A 145 2.17 5.75 4.65
CA ILE A 145 1.14 6.47 5.42
C ILE A 145 1.73 7.08 6.69
N LEU A 146 2.43 6.27 7.49
CA LEU A 146 3.03 6.71 8.74
C LEU A 146 4.08 7.82 8.51
N LYS A 147 4.89 7.71 7.46
CA LYS A 147 5.87 8.72 7.08
C LYS A 147 5.23 10.07 6.77
N VAL A 148 4.12 10.08 6.03
CA VAL A 148 3.42 11.34 5.71
C VAL A 148 2.82 11.97 6.95
N TYR A 149 2.18 11.18 7.80
CA TYR A 149 1.55 11.69 9.02
C TYR A 149 2.56 12.16 10.06
N THR A 150 3.57 11.35 10.37
CA THR A 150 4.50 11.65 11.48
C THR A 150 5.73 12.46 11.06
N LYS A 151 6.02 12.56 9.76
CA LYS A 151 7.25 13.12 9.18
C LYS A 151 8.52 12.35 9.60
N LYS A 152 8.38 11.06 9.97
CA LYS A 152 9.48 10.17 10.34
C LYS A 152 9.51 8.95 9.43
N GLU A 153 10.69 8.36 9.25
CA GLU A 153 10.85 7.09 8.55
C GLU A 153 10.41 5.92 9.42
N TYR A 154 9.71 4.98 8.83
CA TYR A 154 9.29 3.73 9.48
C TYR A 154 9.71 2.53 8.64
N VAL A 155 10.12 1.48 9.33
CA VAL A 155 10.29 0.16 8.75
C VAL A 155 9.14 -0.70 9.26
N VAL A 156 8.31 -1.16 8.33
CA VAL A 156 7.23 -2.10 8.62
C VAL A 156 7.65 -3.47 8.11
N THR A 157 7.45 -4.49 8.92
CA THR A 157 7.83 -5.87 8.58
C THR A 157 6.70 -6.80 8.96
N GLU A 158 6.24 -7.59 7.99
CA GLU A 158 5.32 -8.69 8.23
C GLU A 158 6.01 -9.78 9.06
N VAL A 159 5.38 -10.17 10.15
CA VAL A 159 5.91 -11.21 11.05
C VAL A 159 5.05 -12.48 11.04
N ASP A 160 3.81 -12.37 10.61
CA ASP A 160 2.87 -13.49 10.48
C ASP A 160 1.75 -13.11 9.50
N CYS A 161 1.26 -14.09 8.73
CA CYS A 161 0.18 -13.92 7.76
C CYS A 161 -0.81 -15.11 7.83
#